data_74f723a5465b56716d35a121f50c2247
#
_entry.id   74f723a5465b56716d35a121f50c2247
#
_cell.length_a   1.000
_cell.length_b   1.000
_cell.length_c   1.000
_cell.angle_alpha   90.00
_cell.angle_beta   90.00
_cell.angle_gamma   90.00
#
_symmetry.space_group_name_H-M   'P 1'
#
loop_
_entity.id
_entity.type
_entity.pdbx_description
1 polymer ?
#
loop_
_entity_poly.entity_id
_entity_poly.type
_entity_poly.pdbx_seq_one_letter_code
_entity_poly.pdbx_strand_id
1 'polypeptide(L)'
;MDQLRKKHDAILIATGVYKPREIDLPGNDLENIFPAMEFLTASNRKGLGDKVELFDKGILNAEGKDVVVIGGGDTAMDCVRTSVRQKAKSVKCLYRRDKENMPGSAREVVNAEEEGVEFVWLSSPKEFK
;
A
#
# COMPACT_ATOMS: atom_id res chain seq x y z
N MET A 1 13.81 12.14 -24.91
CA MET A 1 14.49 10.89 -25.34
C MET A 1 15.67 11.13 -26.28
N ASP A 2 15.53 11.95 -27.29
CA ASP A 2 16.61 12.16 -28.29
C ASP A 2 17.90 12.75 -27.71
N GLN A 3 17.80 13.61 -26.71
CA GLN A 3 18.97 14.12 -26.01
C GLN A 3 19.73 13.06 -25.23
N LEU A 4 19.01 12.07 -24.65
CA LEU A 4 19.61 10.96 -23.93
C LEU A 4 20.29 9.99 -24.90
N ARG A 5 19.65 9.68 -26.04
CA ARG A 5 20.22 8.83 -27.10
C ARG A 5 21.51 9.38 -27.67
N LYS A 6 21.67 10.72 -27.72
CA LYS A 6 22.91 11.35 -28.18
C LYS A 6 24.07 11.30 -27.16
N LYS A 7 23.78 11.03 -25.91
CA LYS A 7 24.76 11.07 -24.81
C LYS A 7 25.12 9.70 -24.27
N HIS A 8 24.32 8.68 -24.55
CA HIS A 8 24.46 7.36 -23.94
C HIS A 8 24.28 6.26 -24.99
N ASP A 9 25.09 5.21 -24.89
CA ASP A 9 25.04 4.04 -25.77
C ASP A 9 23.81 3.17 -25.50
N ALA A 10 23.32 3.17 -24.25
CA ALA A 10 22.11 2.45 -23.85
C ALA A 10 21.29 3.27 -22.84
N ILE A 11 19.98 3.09 -22.88
CA ILE A 11 19.04 3.75 -21.95
C ILE A 11 18.15 2.68 -21.35
N LEU A 12 18.19 2.54 -20.02
CA LEU A 12 17.25 1.71 -19.25
C LEU A 12 16.08 2.58 -18.76
N ILE A 13 14.85 2.22 -19.16
CA ILE A 13 13.65 2.88 -18.67
C ILE A 13 13.10 2.06 -17.48
N ALA A 14 13.22 2.58 -16.28
CA ALA A 14 12.84 1.94 -15.03
C ALA A 14 12.01 2.90 -14.16
N THR A 15 10.96 3.50 -14.74
CA THR A 15 10.16 4.56 -14.11
C THR A 15 9.08 4.05 -13.15
N GLY A 16 8.87 2.74 -13.07
CA GLY A 16 7.80 2.16 -12.25
C GLY A 16 6.40 2.35 -12.86
N VAL A 17 5.40 1.92 -12.12
CA VAL A 17 3.98 2.02 -12.49
C VAL A 17 3.26 2.82 -11.40
N TYR A 18 2.75 4.00 -11.76
CA TYR A 18 2.05 4.88 -10.81
C TYR A 18 0.52 4.83 -10.92
N LYS A 19 -0.02 4.30 -12.03
CA LYS A 19 -1.48 4.19 -12.17
C LYS A 19 -1.99 3.01 -11.33
N PRO A 20 -2.77 3.27 -10.26
CA PRO A 20 -3.32 2.21 -9.44
C PRO A 20 -4.34 1.40 -10.24
N ARG A 21 -4.54 0.15 -9.84
CA ARG A 21 -5.72 -0.62 -10.25
C ARG A 21 -6.87 -0.15 -9.36
N GLU A 22 -7.90 0.37 -9.98
CA GLU A 22 -9.10 0.76 -9.26
C GLU A 22 -9.91 -0.49 -8.86
N ILE A 23 -10.50 -0.43 -7.69
CA ILE A 23 -11.47 -1.42 -7.22
C ILE A 23 -12.83 -0.86 -7.57
N ASP A 24 -13.47 -1.42 -8.60
CA ASP A 24 -14.82 -1.02 -9.02
C ASP A 24 -15.86 -1.75 -8.16
N LEU A 25 -16.17 -1.16 -7.01
CA LEU A 25 -17.14 -1.67 -6.05
C LEU A 25 -18.00 -0.52 -5.52
N PRO A 26 -19.27 -0.79 -5.14
CA PRO A 26 -20.12 0.21 -4.49
C PRO A 26 -19.42 0.80 -3.27
N GLY A 27 -19.43 2.13 -3.16
CA GLY A 27 -18.83 2.87 -2.05
C GLY A 27 -17.33 3.11 -2.15
N ASN A 28 -16.69 2.87 -3.30
CA ASN A 28 -15.26 3.12 -3.48
C ASN A 28 -14.87 4.62 -3.42
N ASP A 29 -15.85 5.51 -3.45
CA ASP A 29 -15.74 6.96 -3.30
C ASP A 29 -15.97 7.46 -1.87
N LEU A 30 -16.19 6.57 -0.92
CA LEU A 30 -16.34 6.94 0.49
C LEU A 30 -15.04 7.49 1.08
N GLU A 31 -15.19 8.33 2.10
CA GLU A 31 -14.06 8.85 2.88
C GLU A 31 -13.22 7.70 3.48
N ASN A 32 -11.93 7.94 3.65
CA ASN A 32 -10.96 6.99 4.23
C ASN A 32 -10.64 5.77 3.37
N ILE A 33 -10.97 5.79 2.08
CA ILE A 33 -10.52 4.80 1.09
C ILE A 33 -9.44 5.47 0.22
N PHE A 34 -8.24 4.93 0.26
CA PHE A 34 -7.09 5.52 -0.41
C PHE A 34 -6.33 4.51 -1.28
N PRO A 35 -5.82 4.92 -2.43
CA PRO A 35 -4.84 4.14 -3.17
C PRO A 35 -3.56 3.92 -2.37
N ALA A 36 -3.01 2.71 -2.42
CA ALA A 36 -1.80 2.33 -1.68
C ALA A 36 -0.63 3.31 -1.89
N MET A 37 -0.40 3.74 -3.13
CA MET A 37 0.71 4.64 -3.46
C MET A 37 0.53 6.04 -2.87
N GLU A 38 -0.69 6.50 -2.68
CA GLU A 38 -0.96 7.78 -2.02
C GLU A 38 -0.55 7.72 -0.55
N PHE A 39 -0.97 6.67 0.15
CA PHE A 39 -0.61 6.42 1.54
C PHE A 39 0.91 6.26 1.73
N LEU A 40 1.55 5.42 0.92
CA LEU A 40 2.99 5.17 1.01
C LEU A 40 3.82 6.42 0.67
N THR A 41 3.40 7.18 -0.35
CA THR A 41 4.08 8.42 -0.73
C THR A 41 3.98 9.45 0.39
N ALA A 42 2.80 9.60 1.00
CA ALA A 42 2.61 10.51 2.13
C ALA A 42 3.50 10.13 3.33
N SER A 43 3.54 8.83 3.66
CA SER A 43 4.37 8.28 4.72
C SER A 43 5.86 8.51 4.46
N ASN A 44 6.33 8.20 3.25
CA ASN A 44 7.74 8.36 2.88
C ASN A 44 8.18 9.84 2.92
N ARG A 45 7.38 10.72 2.35
CA ARG A 45 7.66 12.18 2.38
C ARG A 45 7.70 12.69 3.81
N LYS A 46 6.80 12.24 4.68
CA LYS A 46 6.83 12.60 6.10
C LYS A 46 8.10 12.10 6.78
N GLY A 47 8.52 10.87 6.49
CA GLY A 47 9.78 10.30 6.98
C GLY A 47 11.02 11.06 6.54
N LEU A 48 10.99 11.70 5.38
CA LEU A 48 12.05 12.58 4.86
C LEU A 48 12.01 14.01 5.44
N GLY A 49 11.04 14.31 6.30
CA GLY A 49 10.91 15.63 6.94
C GLY A 49 10.02 16.62 6.18
N ASP A 50 9.35 16.19 5.11
CA ASP A 50 8.43 17.05 4.38
C ASP A 50 7.18 17.40 5.22
N LYS A 51 6.61 18.57 4.95
CA LYS A 51 5.26 18.90 5.39
C LYS A 51 4.24 18.24 4.47
N VAL A 52 3.46 17.31 5.01
CA VAL A 52 2.41 16.58 4.27
C VAL A 52 1.08 16.81 4.94
N GLU A 53 0.30 17.72 4.39
CA GLU A 53 -0.93 18.25 5.03
C GLU A 53 -1.93 17.14 5.39
N LEU A 54 -2.22 16.20 4.46
CA LEU A 54 -3.16 15.11 4.71
C LEU A 54 -2.65 14.12 5.77
N PHE A 55 -1.34 13.90 5.83
CA PHE A 55 -0.72 13.09 6.88
C PHE A 55 -0.80 13.80 8.24
N ASP A 56 -0.44 15.08 8.27
CA ASP A 56 -0.39 15.90 9.49
C ASP A 56 -1.80 16.11 10.09
N LYS A 57 -2.83 16.14 9.25
CA LYS A 57 -4.25 16.14 9.66
C LYS A 57 -4.78 14.77 10.09
N GLY A 58 -3.97 13.72 10.03
CA GLY A 58 -4.39 12.36 10.38
C GLY A 58 -5.24 11.66 9.31
N ILE A 59 -5.39 12.22 8.11
CA ILE A 59 -6.19 11.61 7.03
C ILE A 59 -5.41 10.44 6.42
N LEU A 60 -4.18 10.68 5.92
CA LEU A 60 -3.28 9.66 5.38
C LEU A 60 -2.27 9.15 6.42
N ASN A 61 -2.74 8.92 7.63
CA ASN A 61 -1.96 8.44 8.75
C ASN A 61 -2.74 7.31 9.44
N ALA A 62 -2.08 6.20 9.71
CA ALA A 62 -2.70 5.01 10.31
C ALA A 62 -2.73 5.04 11.85
N GLU A 63 -2.13 6.03 12.50
CA GLU A 63 -2.01 6.07 13.96
C GLU A 63 -3.37 5.97 14.66
N GLY A 64 -3.51 4.99 15.55
CA GLY A 64 -4.70 4.75 16.34
C GLY A 64 -5.92 4.23 15.57
N LYS A 65 -5.78 3.92 14.28
CA LYS A 65 -6.89 3.46 13.43
C LYS A 65 -6.92 1.95 13.24
N ASP A 66 -8.09 1.43 12.97
CA ASP A 66 -8.28 0.09 12.43
C ASP A 66 -8.09 0.15 10.91
N VAL A 67 -7.07 -0.52 10.39
CA VAL A 67 -6.65 -0.46 8.98
C VAL A 67 -6.94 -1.77 8.27
N VAL A 68 -7.53 -1.68 7.08
CA VAL A 68 -7.73 -2.82 6.17
C VAL A 68 -7.00 -2.54 4.86
N VAL A 69 -6.09 -3.43 4.49
CA VAL A 69 -5.40 -3.40 3.19
C VAL A 69 -5.96 -4.48 2.30
N ILE A 70 -6.35 -4.13 1.08
CA ILE A 70 -6.90 -5.07 0.10
C ILE A 70 -5.86 -5.32 -0.98
N GLY A 71 -5.31 -6.52 -1.00
CA GLY A 71 -4.29 -6.91 -1.97
C GLY A 71 -3.31 -7.93 -1.42
N GLY A 72 -2.46 -8.47 -2.28
CA GLY A 72 -1.51 -9.52 -1.92
C GLY A 72 -0.14 -9.37 -2.60
N GLY A 73 0.15 -8.23 -3.21
CA GLY A 73 1.48 -7.94 -3.77
C GLY A 73 2.39 -7.23 -2.77
N ASP A 74 3.65 -7.00 -3.13
CA ASP A 74 4.64 -6.33 -2.28
C ASP A 74 4.17 -4.95 -1.82
N THR A 75 3.47 -4.20 -2.67
CA THR A 75 2.87 -2.92 -2.28
C THR A 75 1.87 -3.06 -1.12
N ALA A 76 1.09 -4.15 -1.07
CA ALA A 76 0.19 -4.39 0.05
C ALA A 76 0.99 -4.72 1.32
N MET A 77 2.10 -5.46 1.20
CA MET A 77 3.01 -5.74 2.32
C MET A 77 3.64 -4.46 2.86
N ASP A 78 4.06 -3.57 1.98
CA ASP A 78 4.54 -2.24 2.37
C ASP A 78 3.47 -1.45 3.14
N CYS A 79 2.21 -1.48 2.67
CA CYS A 79 1.12 -0.77 3.34
C CYS A 79 0.83 -1.32 4.73
N VAL A 80 0.69 -2.65 4.90
CA VAL A 80 0.37 -3.24 6.20
C VAL A 80 1.50 -2.98 7.21
N ARG A 81 2.75 -3.17 6.81
CA ARG A 81 3.92 -2.94 7.68
C ARG A 81 4.11 -1.45 8.01
N THR A 82 3.88 -0.57 7.04
CA THR A 82 3.88 0.88 7.29
C THR A 82 2.79 1.26 8.29
N SER A 83 1.59 0.69 8.18
CA SER A 83 0.49 0.95 9.11
C SER A 83 0.83 0.49 10.53
N VAL A 84 1.44 -0.68 10.69
CA VAL A 84 1.92 -1.14 12.02
C VAL A 84 2.95 -0.16 12.60
N ARG A 85 3.93 0.26 11.81
CA ARG A 85 4.98 1.21 12.25
C ARG A 85 4.42 2.59 12.59
N GLN A 86 3.32 2.99 11.96
CA GLN A 86 2.57 4.20 12.32
C GLN A 86 1.68 4.02 13.55
N LYS A 87 1.76 2.87 14.24
CA LYS A 87 0.98 2.55 15.46
C LYS A 87 -0.53 2.49 15.19
N ALA A 88 -0.93 1.87 14.08
CA ALA A 88 -2.32 1.49 13.88
C ALA A 88 -2.83 0.63 15.05
N LYS A 89 -4.09 0.78 15.41
CA LYS A 89 -4.72 0.00 16.47
C LYS A 89 -4.88 -1.47 16.07
N SER A 90 -5.24 -1.71 14.80
CA SER A 90 -5.24 -3.04 14.18
C SER A 90 -4.92 -2.92 12.69
N VAL A 91 -4.32 -3.98 12.12
CA VAL A 91 -4.03 -4.05 10.69
C VAL A 91 -4.46 -5.40 10.15
N LYS A 92 -5.36 -5.40 9.16
CA LYS A 92 -5.81 -6.59 8.45
C LYS A 92 -5.43 -6.51 6.97
N CYS A 93 -5.01 -7.64 6.42
CA CYS A 93 -4.74 -7.79 4.99
C CYS A 93 -5.75 -8.76 4.40
N LEU A 94 -6.64 -8.26 3.53
CA LEU A 94 -7.61 -9.09 2.80
C LEU A 94 -7.02 -9.52 1.48
N TYR A 95 -6.95 -10.83 1.26
CA TYR A 95 -6.48 -11.39 0.01
C TYR A 95 -7.41 -12.47 -0.54
N ARG A 96 -7.73 -12.36 -1.85
CA ARG A 96 -8.73 -13.21 -2.52
C ARG A 96 -8.32 -14.66 -2.72
N ARG A 97 -7.03 -15.00 -2.57
CA ARG A 97 -6.50 -16.35 -2.65
C ARG A 97 -5.94 -16.78 -1.31
N ASP A 98 -5.34 -17.94 -1.28
CA ASP A 98 -4.59 -18.47 -0.14
C ASP A 98 -3.17 -17.91 -0.04
N LYS A 99 -2.48 -18.28 1.01
CA LYS A 99 -1.10 -17.87 1.28
C LYS A 99 -0.12 -18.32 0.20
N GLU A 100 -0.30 -19.55 -0.31
CA GLU A 100 0.60 -20.16 -1.29
C GLU A 100 0.55 -19.45 -2.65
N ASN A 101 -0.62 -18.91 -3.00
CA ASN A 101 -0.87 -18.19 -4.25
C ASN A 101 -0.72 -16.66 -4.12
N MET A 102 -0.15 -16.19 -3.03
CA MET A 102 0.09 -14.77 -2.82
C MET A 102 1.31 -14.31 -3.64
N PRO A 103 1.18 -13.25 -4.49
CA PRO A 103 2.28 -12.81 -5.36
C PRO A 103 3.36 -12.00 -4.63
N GLY A 104 3.08 -11.54 -3.40
CA GLY A 104 4.06 -10.87 -2.57
C GLY A 104 5.16 -11.82 -2.11
N SER A 105 6.32 -11.30 -1.79
CA SER A 105 7.43 -12.07 -1.27
C SER A 105 7.03 -12.82 -0.01
N ALA A 106 7.24 -14.15 0.01
CA ALA A 106 6.92 -14.99 1.17
C ALA A 106 7.60 -14.48 2.46
N ARG A 107 8.81 -13.93 2.34
CA ARG A 107 9.52 -13.31 3.46
C ARG A 107 8.78 -12.09 4.01
N GLU A 108 8.25 -11.23 3.13
CA GLU A 108 7.50 -10.05 3.56
C GLU A 108 6.17 -10.41 4.23
N VAL A 109 5.53 -11.49 3.79
CA VAL A 109 4.34 -12.04 4.46
C VAL A 109 4.66 -12.50 5.88
N VAL A 110 5.74 -13.28 6.04
CA VAL A 110 6.19 -13.73 7.37
C VAL A 110 6.53 -12.54 8.27
N ASN A 111 7.28 -11.57 7.76
CA ASN A 111 7.62 -10.36 8.51
C ASN A 111 6.35 -9.59 8.95
N ALA A 112 5.34 -9.50 8.08
CA ALA A 112 4.08 -8.83 8.41
C ALA A 112 3.29 -9.59 9.50
N GLU A 113 3.26 -10.93 9.43
CA GLU A 113 2.66 -11.78 10.48
C GLU A 113 3.36 -11.58 11.83
N GLU A 114 4.70 -11.57 11.84
CA GLU A 114 5.51 -11.33 13.04
C GLU A 114 5.29 -9.92 13.62
N GLU A 115 5.05 -8.93 12.77
CA GLU A 115 4.71 -7.56 13.17
C GLU A 115 3.25 -7.42 13.65
N GLY A 116 2.45 -8.50 13.63
CA GLY A 116 1.08 -8.53 14.16
C GLY A 116 -0.03 -8.22 13.16
N VAL A 117 0.25 -8.29 11.86
CA VAL A 117 -0.76 -8.16 10.80
C VAL A 117 -1.64 -9.40 10.75
N GLU A 118 -2.96 -9.23 10.78
CA GLU A 118 -3.93 -10.29 10.58
C GLU A 118 -4.22 -10.48 9.09
N PHE A 119 -3.96 -11.69 8.57
CA PHE A 119 -4.30 -12.03 7.19
C PHE A 119 -5.67 -12.70 7.10
N VAL A 120 -6.53 -12.18 6.24
CA VAL A 120 -7.85 -12.73 5.93
C VAL A 120 -7.80 -13.29 4.52
N TRP A 121 -7.48 -14.58 4.43
CA TRP A 121 -7.34 -15.30 3.18
C TRP A 121 -8.69 -15.62 2.54
N LEU A 122 -8.70 -15.93 1.23
CA LEU A 122 -9.88 -16.30 0.44
C LEU A 122 -11.03 -15.29 0.56
N SER A 123 -10.67 -14.02 0.74
CA SER A 123 -11.62 -12.94 1.02
C SER A 123 -11.40 -11.75 0.09
N SER A 124 -12.50 -11.21 -0.40
CA SER A 124 -12.50 -9.96 -1.15
C SER A 124 -13.70 -9.10 -0.74
N PRO A 125 -13.58 -7.77 -0.78
CA PRO A 125 -14.69 -6.91 -0.47
C PRO A 125 -15.82 -7.08 -1.50
N LYS A 126 -17.06 -6.92 -1.06
CA LYS A 126 -18.26 -6.88 -1.90
C LYS A 126 -18.74 -5.44 -2.09
N GLU A 127 -18.61 -4.64 -1.06
CA GLU A 127 -19.01 -3.24 -1.01
C GLU A 127 -18.29 -2.53 0.12
N PHE A 128 -18.23 -1.21 0.07
CA PHE A 128 -17.81 -0.34 1.17
C PHE A 128 -19.02 0.39 1.75
N LYS A 129 -19.06 0.55 3.09
CA LYS A 129 -20.13 1.22 3.84
C LYS A 129 -19.56 2.17 4.86
#